data_a4adf8428920224f9a65fdc030d8a222
#
_entry.id   a4adf8428920224f9a65fdc030d8a222
#
_cell.length_a   1.000
_cell.length_b   1.000
_cell.length_c   1.000
_cell.angle_alpha   90.00
_cell.angle_beta   90.00
_cell.angle_gamma   90.00
#
_symmetry.space_group_name_H-M   'P 1'
#
loop_
_entity.id
_entity.type
_entity.pdbx_description
1 polymer ?
#
loop_
_entity_poly.entity_id
_entity_poly.type
_entity_poly.pdbx_seq_one_letter_code
_entity_poly.pdbx_strand_id
1 'polypeptide(L)'
;MRKYFTLKTIAGIAIFTALAAILYCVPGFQFSLGFTPEFLKLHFDEIPVLISSFAYGPVVGVIVLLLKSLIKLPMDMGNFGIGVLADLFYGVFLVVPASIIYKRIHTFKGALIGITVGFLSNVIISSIVGLYTIFPLYEIVYGDYVWQQFWWLDHSITSLYSFKISYEFLLPFNLIRASIVCAVTLLTYKPLKNLINRDYN
;
A
#
# COMPACT_ATOMS: atom_id res chain seq x y z
N MET A 1 12.56 -1.75 30.17
CA MET A 1 11.95 -2.20 28.90
C MET A 1 10.64 -1.45 28.70
N ARG A 2 10.54 -0.54 27.71
CA ARG A 2 9.25 0.09 27.36
C ARG A 2 8.30 -1.03 26.94
N LYS A 3 7.13 -1.16 27.60
CA LYS A 3 6.08 -2.06 27.15
C LYS A 3 5.57 -1.55 25.80
N TYR A 4 5.97 -2.17 24.70
CA TYR A 4 5.58 -1.81 23.34
C TYR A 4 4.06 -1.93 23.12
N PHE A 5 3.35 -2.71 23.92
CA PHE A 5 1.91 -2.97 23.81
C PHE A 5 1.18 -2.52 25.08
N THR A 6 0.76 -1.26 25.09
CA THR A 6 -0.20 -0.75 26.07
C THR A 6 -1.63 -1.04 25.58
N LEU A 7 -2.62 -0.98 26.48
CA LEU A 7 -4.05 -1.08 26.10
C LEU A 7 -4.42 -0.06 25.00
N LYS A 8 -3.86 1.14 25.07
CA LYS A 8 -4.05 2.19 24.05
C LYS A 8 -3.50 1.76 22.69
N THR A 9 -2.30 1.19 22.67
CA THR A 9 -1.68 0.71 21.42
C THR A 9 -2.50 -0.43 20.80
N ILE A 10 -2.98 -1.37 21.63
CA ILE A 10 -3.83 -2.48 21.18
C ILE A 10 -5.16 -1.95 20.61
N ALA A 11 -5.81 -1.03 21.31
CA ALA A 11 -7.03 -0.37 20.81
C ALA A 11 -6.77 0.40 19.51
N GLY A 12 -5.65 1.11 19.41
CA GLY A 12 -5.22 1.77 18.18
C GLY A 12 -5.03 0.79 17.01
N ILE A 13 -4.33 -0.33 17.23
CA ILE A 13 -4.17 -1.38 16.23
C ILE A 13 -5.54 -1.87 15.75
N ALA A 14 -6.47 -2.16 16.67
CA ALA A 14 -7.80 -2.65 16.31
C ALA A 14 -8.59 -1.63 15.46
N ILE A 15 -8.61 -0.36 15.87
CA ILE A 15 -9.34 0.70 15.15
C ILE A 15 -8.75 0.92 13.76
N PHE A 16 -7.42 1.09 13.66
CA PHE A 16 -6.78 1.35 12.37
C PHE A 16 -6.82 0.14 11.44
N THR A 17 -6.77 -1.09 11.98
CA THR A 17 -6.99 -2.31 11.20
C THR A 17 -8.41 -2.36 10.65
N ALA A 18 -9.43 -2.05 11.45
CA ALA A 18 -10.81 -2.03 11.01
C ALA A 18 -11.03 -0.99 9.90
N LEU A 19 -10.52 0.24 10.06
CA LEU A 19 -10.59 1.28 9.04
C LEU A 19 -9.87 0.87 7.74
N ALA A 20 -8.66 0.31 7.85
CA ALA A 20 -7.91 -0.16 6.70
C ALA A 20 -8.65 -1.33 5.99
N ALA A 21 -9.18 -2.28 6.75
CA ALA A 21 -9.94 -3.39 6.20
C ALA A 21 -11.21 -2.94 5.47
N ILE A 22 -11.96 -1.97 6.01
CA ILE A 22 -13.13 -1.41 5.34
C ILE A 22 -12.74 -0.79 4.00
N LEU A 23 -11.70 0.07 3.99
CA LEU A 23 -11.23 0.72 2.76
C LEU A 23 -10.65 -0.27 1.73
N TYR A 24 -10.17 -1.42 2.20
CA TYR A 24 -9.59 -2.45 1.34
C TYR A 24 -10.59 -3.48 0.84
N CYS A 25 -11.59 -3.85 1.67
CA CYS A 25 -12.51 -4.94 1.37
C CYS A 25 -13.79 -4.48 0.69
N VAL A 26 -14.27 -3.26 1.00
CA VAL A 26 -15.56 -2.79 0.46
C VAL A 26 -15.39 -2.31 -0.98
N PRO A 27 -16.16 -2.90 -1.95
CA PRO A 27 -16.00 -2.57 -3.37
C PRO A 27 -16.19 -1.09 -3.71
N GLY A 28 -17.00 -0.35 -2.94
CA GLY A 28 -17.23 1.09 -3.13
C GLY A 28 -16.01 1.98 -2.89
N PHE A 29 -14.95 1.44 -2.28
CA PHE A 29 -13.67 2.14 -2.05
C PHE A 29 -12.53 1.64 -2.96
N GLN A 30 -12.86 0.78 -3.92
CA GLN A 30 -11.92 0.25 -4.91
C GLN A 30 -12.26 0.84 -6.29
N PHE A 31 -11.29 1.47 -6.92
CA PHE A 31 -11.46 2.15 -8.20
C PHE A 31 -10.53 1.53 -9.25
N SER A 32 -11.09 1.10 -10.38
CA SER A 32 -10.30 0.76 -11.56
C SER A 32 -10.03 2.03 -12.36
N LEU A 33 -8.79 2.25 -12.74
CA LEU A 33 -8.46 3.30 -13.69
C LEU A 33 -8.70 2.74 -15.09
N GLY A 34 -9.33 3.50 -15.99
CA GLY A 34 -9.77 3.01 -17.31
C GLY A 34 -8.64 2.51 -18.23
N PHE A 35 -7.38 2.74 -17.85
CA PHE A 35 -6.18 2.28 -18.57
C PHE A 35 -5.46 1.11 -17.85
N THR A 36 -6.02 0.57 -16.76
CA THR A 36 -5.40 -0.52 -16.00
C THR A 36 -6.23 -1.78 -16.06
N PRO A 37 -5.59 -2.99 -16.03
CA PRO A 37 -6.31 -4.25 -15.88
C PRO A 37 -7.24 -4.26 -14.65
N GLU A 38 -8.29 -5.07 -14.70
CA GLU A 38 -9.29 -5.16 -13.63
C GLU A 38 -8.74 -5.60 -12.28
N PHE A 39 -7.63 -6.32 -12.28
CA PHE A 39 -6.97 -6.75 -11.05
C PHE A 39 -6.12 -5.64 -10.39
N LEU A 40 -5.75 -4.58 -11.14
CA LEU A 40 -5.06 -3.39 -10.62
C LEU A 40 -6.07 -2.36 -10.15
N LYS A 41 -6.48 -2.46 -8.89
CA LYS A 41 -7.42 -1.52 -8.27
C LYS A 41 -6.72 -0.51 -7.39
N LEU A 42 -7.17 0.72 -7.46
CA LEU A 42 -6.77 1.79 -6.55
C LEU A 42 -7.63 1.72 -5.30
N HIS A 43 -7.02 1.72 -4.13
CA HIS A 43 -7.67 1.70 -2.82
C HIS A 43 -6.89 2.55 -1.82
N PHE A 44 -7.54 2.95 -0.72
CA PHE A 44 -7.04 3.97 0.21
C PHE A 44 -6.68 3.42 1.59
N ASP A 45 -6.60 2.12 1.73
CA ASP A 45 -6.36 1.40 2.98
C ASP A 45 -4.96 1.65 3.59
N GLU A 46 -4.00 2.10 2.79
CA GLU A 46 -2.67 2.50 3.26
C GLU A 46 -2.68 3.79 4.08
N ILE A 47 -3.73 4.64 3.94
CA ILE A 47 -3.87 5.89 4.70
C ILE A 47 -3.96 5.61 6.20
N PRO A 48 -4.93 4.81 6.72
CA PRO A 48 -4.97 4.47 8.15
C PRO A 48 -3.73 3.71 8.61
N VAL A 49 -3.09 2.91 7.76
CA VAL A 49 -1.83 2.23 8.08
C VAL A 49 -0.70 3.24 8.33
N LEU A 50 -0.52 4.23 7.45
CA LEU A 50 0.47 5.30 7.63
C LEU A 50 0.20 6.13 8.89
N ILE A 51 -1.06 6.50 9.15
CA ILE A 51 -1.44 7.26 10.34
C ILE A 51 -1.14 6.45 11.61
N SER A 52 -1.48 5.16 11.64
CA SER A 52 -1.17 4.28 12.77
C SER A 52 0.34 4.15 13.00
N SER A 53 1.12 4.09 11.93
CA SER A 53 2.57 4.00 12.00
C SER A 53 3.23 5.28 12.55
N PHE A 54 2.65 6.42 12.25
CA PHE A 54 3.07 7.71 12.81
C PHE A 54 2.67 7.85 14.27
N ALA A 55 1.46 7.42 14.65
CA ALA A 55 0.97 7.52 16.01
C ALA A 55 1.66 6.56 16.99
N TYR A 56 1.92 5.33 16.58
CA TYR A 56 2.38 4.25 17.46
C TYR A 56 3.73 3.64 17.04
N GLY A 57 4.30 4.10 15.94
CA GLY A 57 5.60 3.66 15.43
C GLY A 57 5.53 2.58 14.33
N PRO A 58 6.69 2.30 13.69
CA PRO A 58 6.76 1.45 12.49
C PRO A 58 6.26 0.02 12.72
N VAL A 59 6.51 -0.55 13.90
CA VAL A 59 6.06 -1.92 14.23
C VAL A 59 4.54 -2.02 14.21
N VAL A 60 3.85 -1.02 14.76
CA VAL A 60 2.38 -0.99 14.75
C VAL A 60 1.85 -0.82 13.34
N GLY A 61 2.46 0.04 12.52
CA GLY A 61 2.09 0.16 11.11
C GLY A 61 2.19 -1.17 10.36
N VAL A 62 3.27 -1.93 10.57
CA VAL A 62 3.43 -3.27 9.95
C VAL A 62 2.38 -4.25 10.47
N ILE A 63 2.05 -4.23 11.76
CA ILE A 63 1.01 -5.10 12.32
C ILE A 63 -0.35 -4.78 11.70
N VAL A 64 -0.73 -3.51 11.60
CA VAL A 64 -2.00 -3.09 10.96
C VAL A 64 -2.03 -3.50 9.50
N LEU A 65 -0.91 -3.36 8.78
CA LEU A 65 -0.76 -3.79 7.40
C LEU A 65 -0.97 -5.30 7.24
N LEU A 66 -0.34 -6.10 8.10
CA LEU A 66 -0.51 -7.56 8.11
C LEU A 66 -1.95 -7.97 8.43
N LEU A 67 -2.56 -7.38 9.46
CA LEU A 67 -3.92 -7.73 9.88
C LEU A 67 -4.96 -7.38 8.82
N LYS A 68 -4.87 -6.19 8.18
CA LYS A 68 -5.78 -5.85 7.06
C LYS A 68 -5.65 -6.82 5.90
N SER A 69 -4.40 -7.23 5.59
CA SER A 69 -4.13 -8.19 4.51
C SER A 69 -4.68 -9.58 4.82
N LEU A 70 -4.56 -10.05 6.07
CA LEU A 70 -5.18 -11.30 6.51
C LEU A 70 -6.71 -11.27 6.42
N ILE A 71 -7.34 -10.12 6.73
CA ILE A 71 -8.80 -9.95 6.59
C ILE A 71 -9.22 -9.99 5.12
N LYS A 72 -8.44 -9.40 4.22
CA LYS A 72 -8.71 -9.38 2.77
C LYS A 72 -8.48 -10.74 2.10
N LEU A 73 -7.51 -11.52 2.58
CA LEU A 73 -7.06 -12.75 1.94
C LEU A 73 -8.21 -13.73 1.58
N PRO A 74 -9.19 -14.02 2.46
CA PRO A 74 -10.31 -14.90 2.10
C PRO A 74 -11.17 -14.38 0.94
N MET A 75 -11.21 -13.06 0.74
CA MET A 75 -11.98 -12.42 -0.33
C MET A 75 -11.24 -12.43 -1.68
N ASP A 76 -9.93 -12.65 -1.67
CA ASP A 76 -9.07 -12.68 -2.85
C ASP A 76 -8.62 -14.10 -3.23
N MET A 77 -9.26 -15.14 -2.66
CA MET A 77 -8.94 -16.54 -2.96
C MET A 77 -9.15 -16.90 -4.42
N GLY A 78 -10.06 -16.23 -5.14
CA GLY A 78 -10.22 -16.36 -6.59
C GLY A 78 -8.94 -16.02 -7.38
N ASN A 79 -8.10 -15.14 -6.84
CA ASN A 79 -6.80 -14.72 -7.39
C ASN A 79 -5.63 -15.37 -6.64
N PHE A 80 -5.85 -16.44 -5.90
CA PHE A 80 -4.86 -17.08 -5.03
C PHE A 80 -4.15 -16.12 -4.04
N GLY A 81 -4.77 -14.99 -3.71
CA GLY A 81 -4.22 -13.97 -2.82
C GLY A 81 -3.03 -13.19 -3.38
N ILE A 82 -2.74 -13.30 -4.69
CA ILE A 82 -1.59 -12.62 -5.32
C ILE A 82 -1.69 -11.09 -5.13
N GLY A 83 -2.89 -10.51 -5.31
CA GLY A 83 -3.13 -9.08 -5.11
C GLY A 83 -2.85 -8.65 -3.68
N VAL A 84 -3.30 -9.43 -2.69
CA VAL A 84 -3.07 -9.15 -1.26
C VAL A 84 -1.59 -9.25 -0.91
N LEU A 85 -0.87 -10.22 -1.48
CA LEU A 85 0.57 -10.37 -1.29
C LEU A 85 1.33 -9.17 -1.88
N ALA A 86 0.96 -8.73 -3.08
CA ALA A 86 1.53 -7.55 -3.72
C ALA A 86 1.33 -6.30 -2.86
N ASP A 87 0.11 -6.05 -2.40
CA ASP A 87 -0.22 -4.88 -1.56
C ASP A 87 0.51 -4.90 -0.22
N LEU A 88 0.68 -6.09 0.38
CA LEU A 88 1.46 -6.24 1.59
C LEU A 88 2.93 -5.81 1.37
N PHE A 89 3.57 -6.30 0.30
CA PHE A 89 4.93 -5.91 -0.04
C PHE A 89 5.04 -4.41 -0.31
N TYR A 90 4.18 -3.87 -1.16
CA TYR A 90 4.19 -2.45 -1.52
C TYR A 90 3.95 -1.56 -0.30
N GLY A 91 3.01 -1.93 0.57
CA GLY A 91 2.72 -1.22 1.81
C GLY A 91 3.89 -1.20 2.79
N VAL A 92 4.66 -2.30 2.91
CA VAL A 92 5.87 -2.33 3.76
C VAL A 92 6.88 -1.29 3.29
N PHE A 93 7.14 -1.21 1.98
CA PHE A 93 8.11 -0.26 1.42
C PHE A 93 7.63 1.20 1.44
N LEU A 94 6.33 1.44 1.60
CA LEU A 94 5.79 2.77 1.87
C LEU A 94 5.89 3.11 3.37
N VAL A 95 5.36 2.24 4.23
CA VAL A 95 5.09 2.52 5.64
C VAL A 95 6.35 2.51 6.50
N VAL A 96 7.24 1.54 6.27
CA VAL A 96 8.43 1.37 7.14
C VAL A 96 9.41 2.54 7.01
N PRO A 97 9.87 2.95 5.80
CA PRO A 97 10.78 4.08 5.69
C PRO A 97 10.12 5.39 6.16
N ALA A 98 8.84 5.63 5.80
CA ALA A 98 8.11 6.81 6.23
C ALA A 98 8.05 6.92 7.76
N SER A 99 7.72 5.84 8.44
CA SER A 99 7.56 5.83 9.90
C SER A 99 8.89 5.85 10.66
N ILE A 100 9.96 5.25 10.13
CA ILE A 100 11.30 5.32 10.73
C ILE A 100 11.81 6.76 10.74
N ILE A 101 11.64 7.47 9.62
CA ILE A 101 12.05 8.88 9.52
C ILE A 101 11.20 9.73 10.46
N TYR A 102 9.87 9.55 10.43
CA TYR A 102 8.97 10.28 11.32
C TYR A 102 9.30 10.02 12.80
N LYS A 103 9.63 8.80 13.18
CA LYS A 103 10.04 8.46 14.55
C LYS A 103 11.30 9.19 15.00
N ARG A 104 12.16 9.63 14.10
CA ARG A 104 13.35 10.43 14.42
C ARG A 104 13.04 11.93 14.47
N ILE A 105 12.11 12.38 13.64
CA ILE A 105 11.78 13.80 13.48
C ILE A 105 10.27 13.95 13.66
N HIS A 106 9.80 14.10 14.91
CA HIS A 106 8.38 14.18 15.28
C HIS A 106 7.74 15.54 14.93
N THR A 107 7.94 16.01 13.70
CA THR A 107 7.43 17.28 13.20
C THR A 107 6.70 17.09 11.88
N PHE A 108 5.93 18.08 11.45
CA PHE A 108 5.32 18.07 10.12
C PHE A 108 6.36 17.92 9.00
N LYS A 109 7.53 18.57 9.17
CA LYS A 109 8.66 18.39 8.23
C LYS A 109 9.15 16.94 8.19
N GLY A 110 9.22 16.29 9.36
CA GLY A 110 9.58 14.87 9.45
C GLY A 110 8.54 13.96 8.81
N ALA A 111 7.25 14.26 8.95
CA ALA A 111 6.18 13.55 8.24
C ALA A 111 6.32 13.73 6.72
N LEU A 112 6.58 14.93 6.25
CA LEU A 112 6.75 15.23 4.83
C LEU A 112 7.96 14.47 4.24
N ILE A 113 9.13 14.57 4.88
CA ILE A 113 10.34 13.86 4.44
C ILE A 113 10.11 12.34 4.47
N GLY A 114 9.52 11.84 5.57
CA GLY A 114 9.24 10.41 5.73
C GLY A 114 8.30 9.89 4.63
N ILE A 115 7.20 10.58 4.36
CA ILE A 115 6.26 10.23 3.30
C ILE A 115 6.93 10.30 1.93
N THR A 116 7.75 11.32 1.64
CA THR A 116 8.46 11.42 0.37
C THR A 116 9.42 10.23 0.15
N VAL A 117 10.19 9.85 1.17
CA VAL A 117 11.08 8.68 1.07
C VAL A 117 10.29 7.38 0.94
N GLY A 118 9.22 7.22 1.72
CA GLY A 118 8.32 6.07 1.60
C GLY A 118 7.66 5.98 0.22
N PHE A 119 7.21 7.11 -0.31
CA PHE A 119 6.65 7.23 -1.67
C PHE A 119 7.66 6.76 -2.73
N LEU A 120 8.86 7.31 -2.73
CA LEU A 120 9.89 6.93 -3.69
C LEU A 120 10.26 5.45 -3.58
N SER A 121 10.43 4.95 -2.35
CA SER A 121 10.69 3.54 -2.09
C SER A 121 9.56 2.64 -2.61
N ASN A 122 8.30 3.01 -2.32
CA ASN A 122 7.12 2.26 -2.78
C ASN A 122 7.06 2.21 -4.31
N VAL A 123 7.16 3.35 -5.00
CA VAL A 123 7.05 3.42 -6.47
C VAL A 123 8.14 2.60 -7.15
N ILE A 124 9.39 2.72 -6.71
CA ILE A 124 10.51 1.97 -7.29
C ILE A 124 10.33 0.45 -7.06
N ILE A 125 10.12 0.07 -5.80
CA ILE A 125 10.03 -1.35 -5.44
C ILE A 125 8.77 -2.00 -6.00
N SER A 126 7.62 -1.31 -5.99
CA SER A 126 6.38 -1.87 -6.55
C SER A 126 6.47 -2.08 -8.06
N SER A 127 7.18 -1.20 -8.77
CA SER A 127 7.42 -1.38 -10.21
C SER A 127 8.33 -2.58 -10.50
N ILE A 128 9.40 -2.76 -9.72
CA ILE A 128 10.34 -3.87 -9.88
C ILE A 128 9.67 -5.19 -9.46
N VAL A 129 9.09 -5.25 -8.25
CA VAL A 129 8.44 -6.47 -7.73
C VAL A 129 7.19 -6.82 -8.55
N GLY A 130 6.44 -5.81 -9.00
CA GLY A 130 5.31 -6.00 -9.91
C GLY A 130 5.76 -6.74 -11.16
N LEU A 131 6.80 -6.22 -11.85
CA LEU A 131 7.28 -6.79 -13.10
C LEU A 131 7.86 -8.19 -12.93
N TYR A 132 8.77 -8.39 -11.96
CA TYR A 132 9.56 -9.62 -11.86
C TYR A 132 8.94 -10.71 -10.96
N THR A 133 7.92 -10.38 -10.19
CA THR A 133 7.33 -11.33 -9.25
C THR A 133 5.81 -11.44 -9.41
N ILE A 134 5.10 -10.32 -9.33
CA ILE A 134 3.63 -10.33 -9.26
C ILE A 134 3.02 -10.69 -10.61
N PHE A 135 3.47 -10.09 -11.72
CA PHE A 135 2.95 -10.43 -13.05
C PHE A 135 3.25 -11.88 -13.45
N PRO A 136 4.46 -12.44 -13.25
CA PRO A 136 4.69 -13.85 -13.48
C PRO A 136 3.80 -14.79 -12.66
N LEU A 137 3.48 -14.42 -11.41
CA LEU A 137 2.53 -15.18 -10.60
C LEU A 137 1.13 -15.16 -11.22
N TYR A 138 0.67 -14.00 -11.70
CA TYR A 138 -0.60 -13.90 -12.42
C TYR A 138 -0.60 -14.73 -13.72
N GLU A 139 0.50 -14.73 -14.47
CA GLU A 139 0.64 -15.56 -15.69
C GLU A 139 0.55 -17.05 -15.39
N ILE A 140 1.18 -17.53 -14.32
CA ILE A 140 1.09 -18.92 -13.89
C ILE A 140 -0.35 -19.31 -13.54
N VAL A 141 -1.12 -18.41 -12.93
CA VAL A 141 -2.49 -18.68 -12.48
C VAL A 141 -3.51 -18.55 -13.60
N TYR A 142 -3.39 -17.53 -14.43
CA TYR A 142 -4.41 -17.15 -15.42
C TYR A 142 -3.99 -17.46 -16.87
N GLY A 143 -2.75 -17.84 -17.11
CA GLY A 143 -2.23 -18.09 -18.45
C GLY A 143 -2.42 -16.87 -19.36
N ASP A 144 -2.81 -17.13 -20.61
CA ASP A 144 -2.99 -16.09 -21.64
C ASP A 144 -4.12 -15.07 -21.32
N TYR A 145 -4.99 -15.37 -20.36
CA TYR A 145 -6.07 -14.45 -19.97
C TYR A 145 -5.52 -13.13 -19.41
N VAL A 146 -4.37 -13.17 -18.75
CA VAL A 146 -3.69 -11.94 -18.25
C VAL A 146 -3.37 -11.00 -19.41
N TRP A 147 -2.98 -11.54 -20.56
CA TRP A 147 -2.63 -10.76 -21.76
C TRP A 147 -3.85 -10.11 -22.41
N GLN A 148 -4.99 -10.79 -22.38
CA GLN A 148 -6.24 -10.24 -22.92
C GLN A 148 -6.69 -8.97 -22.20
N GLN A 149 -6.25 -8.78 -20.95
CA GLN A 149 -6.51 -7.57 -20.18
C GLN A 149 -5.68 -6.36 -20.65
N PHE A 150 -4.65 -6.60 -21.45
CA PHE A 150 -3.81 -5.58 -22.06
C PHE A 150 -4.10 -5.48 -23.59
N TRP A 151 -5.37 -5.65 -23.98
CA TRP A 151 -5.79 -5.71 -25.39
C TRP A 151 -5.40 -4.48 -26.24
N TRP A 152 -5.13 -3.34 -25.61
CA TRP A 152 -4.64 -2.12 -26.27
C TRP A 152 -3.12 -2.09 -26.46
N LEU A 153 -2.39 -3.04 -25.89
CA LEU A 153 -0.96 -3.19 -26.14
C LEU A 153 -0.74 -3.87 -27.50
N ASP A 154 0.25 -3.41 -28.22
CA ASP A 154 0.69 -4.04 -29.45
C ASP A 154 0.96 -5.52 -29.23
N HIS A 155 0.37 -6.41 -30.03
CA HIS A 155 0.49 -7.87 -29.93
C HIS A 155 1.93 -8.38 -30.11
N SER A 156 2.89 -7.51 -30.40
CA SER A 156 4.33 -7.84 -30.43
C SER A 156 4.95 -8.08 -29.04
N ILE A 157 4.20 -7.80 -27.96
CA ILE A 157 4.69 -8.02 -26.58
C ILE A 157 4.39 -9.46 -26.19
N THR A 158 5.35 -10.33 -26.44
CA THR A 158 5.24 -11.77 -26.20
C THR A 158 5.66 -12.19 -24.79
N SER A 159 6.04 -11.27 -23.89
CA SER A 159 6.39 -11.60 -22.50
C SER A 159 6.01 -10.49 -21.54
N LEU A 160 5.42 -10.85 -20.40
CA LEU A 160 5.12 -9.97 -19.26
C LEU A 160 6.36 -9.28 -18.68
N TYR A 161 7.53 -9.78 -19.00
CA TYR A 161 8.82 -9.23 -18.63
C TYR A 161 9.22 -8.00 -19.46
N SER A 162 8.33 -7.51 -20.33
CA SER A 162 8.65 -6.34 -21.12
C SER A 162 8.75 -5.10 -20.22
N PHE A 163 9.91 -4.44 -20.26
CA PHE A 163 10.14 -3.14 -19.63
C PHE A 163 9.06 -2.12 -20.01
N LYS A 164 8.48 -2.26 -21.21
CA LYS A 164 7.40 -1.45 -21.71
C LYS A 164 6.15 -1.51 -20.83
N ILE A 165 5.72 -2.70 -20.37
CA ILE A 165 4.57 -2.85 -19.46
C ILE A 165 4.84 -2.16 -18.12
N SER A 166 6.02 -2.33 -17.56
CA SER A 166 6.38 -1.67 -16.31
C SER A 166 6.34 -0.16 -16.44
N TYR A 167 6.89 0.36 -17.53
CA TYR A 167 6.96 1.80 -17.74
C TYR A 167 5.61 2.43 -18.12
N GLU A 168 4.83 1.78 -18.97
CA GLU A 168 3.57 2.33 -19.48
C GLU A 168 2.40 2.16 -18.50
N PHE A 169 2.40 1.13 -17.66
CA PHE A 169 1.27 0.80 -16.78
C PHE A 169 1.60 0.80 -15.29
N LEU A 170 2.58 0.00 -14.88
CA LEU A 170 2.87 -0.15 -13.44
C LEU A 170 3.39 1.14 -12.84
N LEU A 171 4.31 1.82 -13.51
CA LEU A 171 4.89 3.05 -12.99
C LEU A 171 3.86 4.17 -12.86
N PRO A 172 3.06 4.53 -13.90
CA PRO A 172 2.01 5.53 -13.76
C PRO A 172 0.95 5.16 -12.73
N PHE A 173 0.53 3.89 -12.69
CA PHE A 173 -0.43 3.42 -11.69
C PHE A 173 0.09 3.61 -10.26
N ASN A 174 1.31 3.14 -9.99
CA ASN A 174 1.92 3.26 -8.68
C ASN A 174 2.20 4.71 -8.28
N LEU A 175 2.57 5.57 -9.24
CA LEU A 175 2.71 7.01 -9.02
C LEU A 175 1.39 7.65 -8.60
N ILE A 176 0.30 7.38 -9.32
CA ILE A 176 -1.03 7.92 -9.01
C ILE A 176 -1.48 7.42 -7.64
N ARG A 177 -1.45 6.11 -7.41
CA ARG A 177 -1.86 5.47 -6.15
C ARG A 177 -1.10 6.07 -4.96
N ALA A 178 0.22 6.02 -5.01
CA ALA A 178 1.07 6.50 -3.92
C ALA A 178 0.93 8.01 -3.72
N SER A 179 0.77 8.81 -4.79
CA SER A 179 0.55 10.25 -4.69
C SER A 179 -0.72 10.58 -3.92
N ILE A 180 -1.83 9.90 -4.23
CA ILE A 180 -3.12 10.13 -3.56
C ILE A 180 -3.03 9.73 -2.09
N VAL A 181 -2.50 8.53 -1.80
CA VAL A 181 -2.31 8.05 -0.42
C VAL A 181 -1.46 9.01 0.40
N CYS A 182 -0.33 9.46 -0.15
CA CYS A 182 0.57 10.38 0.52
C CYS A 182 -0.07 11.76 0.73
N ALA A 183 -0.74 12.31 -0.29
CA ALA A 183 -1.42 13.60 -0.19
C ALA A 183 -2.53 13.58 0.87
N VAL A 184 -3.40 12.56 0.87
CA VAL A 184 -4.48 12.43 1.86
C VAL A 184 -3.91 12.23 3.26
N THR A 185 -2.85 11.42 3.41
CA THR A 185 -2.19 11.23 4.71
C THR A 185 -1.62 12.56 5.25
N LEU A 186 -0.99 13.37 4.40
CA LEU A 186 -0.49 14.71 4.81
C LEU A 186 -1.61 15.68 5.18
N LEU A 187 -2.71 15.68 4.44
CA LEU A 187 -3.88 16.50 4.74
C LEU A 187 -4.53 16.10 6.08
N THR A 188 -4.61 14.81 6.35
CA THR A 188 -5.18 14.29 7.61
C THR A 188 -4.20 14.40 8.79
N TYR A 189 -2.91 14.61 8.56
CA TYR A 189 -1.92 14.76 9.62
C TYR A 189 -2.23 15.94 10.56
N LYS A 190 -2.60 17.12 10.02
CA LYS A 190 -2.87 18.31 10.84
C LYS A 190 -3.98 18.09 11.87
N PRO A 191 -5.20 17.65 11.49
CA PRO A 191 -6.27 17.38 12.45
C PRO A 191 -5.94 16.24 13.42
N LEU A 192 -5.12 15.26 13.01
CA LEU A 192 -4.75 14.11 13.83
C LEU A 192 -3.46 14.31 14.63
N LYS A 193 -2.80 15.46 14.51
CA LYS A 193 -1.52 15.75 15.17
C LYS A 193 -1.56 15.47 16.69
N ASN A 194 -2.64 15.82 17.35
CA ASN A 194 -2.80 15.59 18.79
C ASN A 194 -2.91 14.11 19.14
N LEU A 195 -3.51 13.29 18.27
CA LEU A 195 -3.54 11.85 18.41
C LEU A 195 -2.17 11.24 18.16
N ILE A 196 -1.52 11.67 17.08
CA ILE A 196 -0.22 11.17 16.63
C ILE A 196 0.88 11.48 17.64
N ASN A 197 0.90 12.68 18.22
CA ASN A 197 1.96 13.10 19.15
C ASN A 197 1.67 12.73 20.61
N ARG A 198 0.51 12.16 20.94
CA ARG A 198 0.09 11.91 22.32
C ARG A 198 0.99 10.93 23.08
N ASP A 199 1.60 10.00 22.40
CA ASP A 199 2.43 8.95 23.00
C ASP A 199 3.95 9.30 22.95
N TYR A 200 4.31 10.46 22.40
CA TYR A 200 5.68 10.95 22.34
C TYR A 200 5.98 12.05 23.39
N ASN A 201 4.95 12.59 24.06
CA ASN A 201 5.06 13.46 25.24
C ASN A 201 4.82 12.64 26.51
#